data_03dbed72a220ed4d1b91d858c88ad1e5
#
_entry.id   03dbed72a220ed4d1b91d858c88ad1e5
#
_cell.length_a   1.000
_cell.length_b   1.000
_cell.length_c   1.000
_cell.angle_alpha   90.00
_cell.angle_beta   90.00
_cell.angle_gamma   90.00
#
_symmetry.space_group_name_H-M   'P 1'
#
loop_
_entity.id
_entity.type
_entity.pdbx_description
1 polymer ?
#
loop_
_entity_poly.entity_id
_entity_poly.type
_entity_poly.pdbx_seq_one_letter_code
_entity_poly.pdbx_strand_id
1 'polypeptide(L)'
;PALDTGKEESDEFDGDLENEFDDDGTEKIDTEDINIDDYLSDDEIPTYKTQANNYSSDDEEKQVPYAAGKTFHQSLQEQLDTFSLNDEENSIAEFLVGSIDDSGYIRRDLTDLVDDLAFTQNVFTTEEKVEKILVKVVHTLDPVGVGARDLKECLIIQLKSKTATDIRELAIKMLETAFD
;
A
#
# COMPACT_ATOMS: atom_id res chain seq x y z
N PRO A 1 25.29 -34.36 -34.76
CA PRO A 1 24.47 -33.75 -35.75
C PRO A 1 24.08 -32.37 -35.35
N ALA A 2 24.57 -31.48 -36.17
CA ALA A 2 24.16 -30.13 -36.54
C ALA A 2 23.57 -29.17 -35.48
N LEU A 3 24.42 -28.25 -35.12
CA LEU A 3 24.10 -26.92 -34.56
C LEU A 3 23.62 -26.05 -35.72
N ASP A 4 22.41 -25.48 -35.59
CA ASP A 4 21.92 -24.45 -36.48
C ASP A 4 22.04 -23.10 -35.76
N THR A 5 22.85 -22.21 -36.32
CA THR A 5 23.14 -20.86 -35.87
C THR A 5 22.14 -19.92 -36.52
N GLY A 6 21.15 -19.44 -35.77
CA GLY A 6 20.24 -18.38 -36.16
C GLY A 6 20.95 -17.03 -36.25
N LYS A 7 20.88 -16.46 -37.44
CA LYS A 7 21.46 -15.22 -37.92
C LYS A 7 20.61 -14.05 -37.44
N GLU A 8 21.22 -13.10 -36.73
CA GLU A 8 20.62 -11.80 -36.42
C GLU A 8 20.54 -10.94 -37.66
N GLU A 9 19.35 -10.58 -38.06
CA GLU A 9 19.11 -9.53 -39.08
C GLU A 9 19.03 -8.18 -38.37
N SER A 10 20.00 -7.31 -38.69
CA SER A 10 19.98 -5.90 -38.31
C SER A 10 19.18 -5.14 -39.38
N ASP A 11 18.02 -4.63 -39.02
CA ASP A 11 17.26 -3.68 -39.82
C ASP A 11 17.98 -2.32 -39.79
N GLU A 12 18.67 -1.98 -40.89
CA GLU A 12 19.10 -0.64 -41.23
C GLU A 12 17.88 0.15 -41.70
N PHE A 13 17.39 1.06 -40.85
CA PHE A 13 16.44 2.10 -41.24
C PHE A 13 17.22 3.28 -41.81
N ASP A 14 17.46 3.25 -43.11
CA ASP A 14 17.97 4.37 -43.90
C ASP A 14 16.76 5.20 -44.38
N GLY A 15 16.44 6.26 -43.66
CA GLY A 15 15.40 7.24 -44.00
C GLY A 15 16.01 8.53 -44.46
N ASP A 16 16.21 8.62 -45.77
CA ASP A 16 16.57 9.81 -46.51
C ASP A 16 15.45 10.87 -46.36
N LEU A 17 15.69 11.88 -45.52
CA LEU A 17 14.85 13.08 -45.44
C LEU A 17 15.58 14.22 -46.16
N GLU A 18 15.36 14.33 -47.45
CA GLU A 18 15.65 15.54 -48.20
C GLU A 18 14.79 16.69 -47.64
N ASN A 19 15.39 17.55 -46.83
CA ASN A 19 14.83 18.84 -46.47
C ASN A 19 15.12 19.84 -47.62
N GLU A 20 14.13 20.00 -48.50
CA GLU A 20 13.98 21.24 -49.26
C GLU A 20 13.67 22.39 -48.28
N PHE A 21 14.69 23.09 -47.81
CA PHE A 21 14.54 24.38 -47.18
C PHE A 21 14.65 25.45 -48.28
N ASP A 22 13.48 25.99 -48.60
CA ASP A 22 13.31 27.13 -49.49
C ASP A 22 14.09 28.33 -48.93
N ASP A 23 15.05 28.80 -49.69
CA ASP A 23 15.87 29.97 -49.42
C ASP A 23 15.04 31.24 -49.73
N ASP A 24 14.35 31.77 -48.71
CA ASP A 24 13.77 33.12 -48.76
C ASP A 24 14.44 34.04 -47.72
N GLY A 25 15.37 34.83 -48.23
CA GLY A 25 15.71 36.16 -47.74
C GLY A 25 16.14 36.31 -46.29
N THR A 26 17.19 35.65 -45.85
CA THR A 26 17.86 36.08 -44.62
C THR A 26 18.81 37.22 -44.91
N GLU A 27 18.39 38.46 -44.57
CA GLU A 27 19.30 39.58 -44.40
C GLU A 27 20.43 39.15 -43.46
N LYS A 28 21.67 39.23 -43.98
CA LYS A 28 22.86 39.00 -43.17
C LYS A 28 22.93 40.12 -42.14
N ILE A 29 22.56 39.81 -40.93
CA ILE A 29 22.78 40.68 -39.76
C ILE A 29 24.29 40.65 -39.53
N ASP A 30 24.96 41.79 -39.75
CA ASP A 30 26.37 41.96 -39.41
C ASP A 30 26.52 41.79 -37.88
N THR A 31 27.20 40.75 -37.50
CA THR A 31 27.41 40.37 -36.10
C THR A 31 28.50 41.21 -35.40
N GLU A 32 29.05 42.21 -36.10
CA GLU A 32 30.11 43.07 -35.56
C GLU A 32 29.59 44.15 -34.60
N ASP A 33 28.31 44.45 -34.59
CA ASP A 33 27.70 45.49 -33.71
C ASP A 33 26.92 44.93 -32.50
N ILE A 34 26.95 43.64 -32.26
CA ILE A 34 26.31 43.08 -31.07
C ILE A 34 27.32 43.10 -29.94
N ASN A 35 27.22 44.14 -29.12
CA ASN A 35 28.03 44.25 -27.90
C ASN A 35 27.49 43.25 -26.83
N ILE A 36 28.15 42.10 -26.78
CA ILE A 36 27.77 40.99 -25.85
C ILE A 36 27.87 41.44 -24.39
N ASP A 37 28.66 42.45 -24.06
CA ASP A 37 28.84 42.99 -22.72
C ASP A 37 27.59 43.71 -22.20
N ASP A 38 26.72 44.24 -23.08
CA ASP A 38 25.43 44.83 -22.68
C ASP A 38 24.37 43.81 -22.30
N TYR A 39 24.53 42.57 -22.74
CA TYR A 39 23.63 41.46 -22.38
C TYR A 39 24.11 40.62 -21.19
N LEU A 40 25.36 40.80 -20.78
CA LEU A 40 25.99 40.15 -19.63
C LEU A 40 26.11 41.11 -18.45
N SER A 41 25.08 41.93 -18.19
CA SER A 41 24.99 42.60 -16.89
C SER A 41 24.76 41.56 -15.82
N ASP A 42 25.76 41.37 -14.98
CA ASP A 42 25.93 40.33 -13.96
C ASP A 42 24.84 40.41 -12.84
N ASP A 43 24.01 41.44 -12.88
CA ASP A 43 23.00 41.70 -11.83
C ASP A 43 21.60 41.14 -12.13
N GLU A 44 21.33 40.57 -13.33
CA GLU A 44 19.98 40.08 -13.67
C GLU A 44 19.86 38.57 -13.82
N ILE A 45 20.92 37.79 -13.56
CA ILE A 45 20.80 36.33 -13.56
C ILE A 45 20.27 35.90 -12.20
N PRO A 46 19.00 35.45 -12.11
CA PRO A 46 18.46 34.99 -10.83
C PRO A 46 19.35 33.87 -10.28
N THR A 47 19.77 34.00 -9.05
CA THR A 47 20.70 33.08 -8.34
C THR A 47 20.27 31.59 -8.43
N TYR A 48 18.98 31.32 -8.68
CA TYR A 48 18.50 29.96 -8.89
C TYR A 48 18.94 29.33 -10.21
N LYS A 49 19.34 30.15 -11.22
CA LYS A 49 19.84 29.66 -12.53
C LYS A 49 21.32 29.33 -12.50
N THR A 50 22.06 29.94 -11.56
CA THR A 50 23.51 29.72 -11.41
C THR A 50 23.83 28.62 -10.39
N GLN A 51 22.84 28.13 -9.62
CA GLN A 51 23.00 26.92 -8.85
C GLN A 51 22.96 25.72 -9.80
N ALA A 52 24.09 25.42 -10.42
CA ALA A 52 24.31 24.10 -10.97
C ALA A 52 24.12 23.11 -9.83
N ASN A 53 23.15 22.21 -9.95
CA ASN A 53 23.05 21.03 -9.10
C ASN A 53 24.33 20.21 -9.35
N ASN A 54 25.38 20.56 -8.62
CA ASN A 54 26.65 19.86 -8.68
C ASN A 54 26.52 18.60 -7.83
N TYR A 55 25.74 17.62 -8.34
CA TYR A 55 25.78 16.27 -7.82
C TYR A 55 27.11 15.67 -8.23
N SER A 56 28.06 15.67 -7.31
CA SER A 56 29.25 14.85 -7.44
C SER A 56 28.82 13.38 -7.38
N SER A 57 29.43 12.54 -8.21
CA SER A 57 29.24 11.08 -8.13
C SER A 57 29.67 10.48 -6.77
N ASP A 58 30.22 11.32 -5.91
CA ASP A 58 30.70 10.99 -4.56
C ASP A 58 29.76 11.53 -3.46
N ASP A 59 28.68 12.22 -3.84
CA ASP A 59 27.58 12.52 -2.93
C ASP A 59 26.82 11.21 -2.69
N GLU A 60 27.15 10.54 -1.60
CA GLU A 60 26.33 9.46 -1.07
C GLU A 60 24.89 10.01 -0.94
N GLU A 61 23.97 9.46 -1.75
CA GLU A 61 22.55 9.70 -1.55
C GLU A 61 22.25 9.38 -0.09
N LYS A 62 22.11 10.42 0.73
CA LYS A 62 21.59 10.26 2.09
C LYS A 62 20.20 9.69 1.93
N GLN A 63 20.12 8.37 1.94
CA GLN A 63 18.84 7.67 2.04
C GLN A 63 18.22 8.16 3.35
N VAL A 64 17.27 9.07 3.21
CA VAL A 64 16.42 9.47 4.34
C VAL A 64 15.76 8.18 4.80
N PRO A 65 16.03 7.69 6.03
CA PRO A 65 15.40 6.47 6.48
C PRO A 65 13.89 6.71 6.45
N TYR A 66 13.22 6.01 5.56
CA TYR A 66 11.77 5.95 5.57
C TYR A 66 11.39 5.35 6.92
N ALA A 67 10.86 6.17 7.82
CA ALA A 67 10.19 5.65 9.00
C ALA A 67 8.99 4.87 8.49
N ALA A 68 9.13 3.55 8.35
CA ALA A 68 8.04 2.67 8.02
C ALA A 68 6.99 2.84 9.13
N GLY A 69 5.83 3.40 8.76
CA GLY A 69 4.69 3.49 9.69
C GLY A 69 4.29 2.08 10.14
N LYS A 70 3.66 1.96 11.30
CA LYS A 70 3.14 0.68 11.79
C LYS A 70 2.15 0.10 10.76
N THR A 71 2.30 -1.18 10.46
CA THR A 71 1.35 -1.88 9.61
C THR A 71 0.04 -2.12 10.35
N PHE A 72 -1.04 -2.36 9.61
CA PHE A 72 -2.34 -2.67 10.19
C PHE A 72 -2.28 -3.86 11.15
N HIS A 73 -1.72 -4.98 10.71
CA HIS A 73 -1.55 -6.18 11.54
C HIS A 73 -0.69 -5.93 12.78
N GLN A 74 0.38 -5.16 12.64
CA GLN A 74 1.23 -4.81 13.78
C GLN A 74 0.47 -3.99 14.83
N SER A 75 -0.40 -3.08 14.39
CA SER A 75 -1.28 -2.32 15.30
C SER A 75 -2.27 -3.21 16.03
N LEU A 76 -2.84 -4.23 15.37
CA LEU A 76 -3.74 -5.19 15.99
C LEU A 76 -3.00 -6.10 17.00
N GLN A 77 -1.79 -6.54 16.70
CA GLN A 77 -0.96 -7.31 17.61
C GLN A 77 -0.62 -6.54 18.88
N GLU A 78 -0.21 -5.27 18.75
CA GLU A 78 0.05 -4.43 19.93
C GLU A 78 -1.19 -4.25 20.82
N GLN A 79 -2.37 -4.16 20.22
CA GLN A 79 -3.62 -4.13 20.99
C GLN A 79 -3.89 -5.46 21.66
N LEU A 80 -3.63 -6.58 20.98
CA LEU A 80 -3.80 -7.91 21.52
C LEU A 80 -2.94 -8.13 22.78
N ASP A 81 -1.72 -7.64 22.81
CA ASP A 81 -0.80 -7.72 23.94
C ASP A 81 -1.33 -7.02 25.21
N THR A 82 -2.35 -6.16 25.09
CA THR A 82 -2.99 -5.51 26.23
C THR A 82 -4.00 -6.40 26.96
N PHE A 83 -4.43 -7.49 26.32
CA PHE A 83 -5.40 -8.42 26.91
C PHE A 83 -4.69 -9.46 27.80
N SER A 84 -5.30 -9.76 28.94
CA SER A 84 -4.84 -10.84 29.82
C SER A 84 -5.43 -12.16 29.36
N LEU A 85 -4.78 -12.83 28.43
CA LEU A 85 -5.18 -14.12 27.87
C LEU A 85 -4.29 -15.25 28.42
N ASN A 86 -4.77 -16.47 28.37
CA ASN A 86 -3.95 -17.65 28.62
C ASN A 86 -3.07 -17.92 27.38
N ASP A 87 -1.97 -18.68 27.53
CA ASP A 87 -1.04 -18.98 26.43
C ASP A 87 -1.74 -19.60 25.22
N GLU A 88 -2.68 -20.52 25.44
CA GLU A 88 -3.51 -21.09 24.35
C GLU A 88 -4.40 -20.04 23.68
N GLU A 89 -5.08 -19.21 24.47
CA GLU A 89 -6.00 -18.18 23.98
C GLU A 89 -5.22 -17.12 23.20
N ASN A 90 -4.03 -16.77 23.67
CA ASN A 90 -3.13 -15.84 22.99
C ASN A 90 -2.69 -16.39 21.63
N SER A 91 -2.25 -17.64 21.58
CA SER A 91 -1.87 -18.29 20.32
C SER A 91 -3.02 -18.31 19.30
N ILE A 92 -4.24 -18.62 19.76
CA ILE A 92 -5.44 -18.61 18.92
C ILE A 92 -5.73 -17.18 18.43
N ALA A 93 -5.66 -16.19 19.31
CA ALA A 93 -5.94 -14.80 18.97
C ALA A 93 -4.90 -14.21 17.99
N GLU A 94 -3.61 -14.49 18.19
CA GLU A 94 -2.54 -14.11 17.27
C GLU A 94 -2.75 -14.73 15.88
N PHE A 95 -3.13 -16.00 15.84
CA PHE A 95 -3.42 -16.69 14.58
C PHE A 95 -4.63 -16.08 13.87
N LEU A 96 -5.70 -15.76 14.60
CA LEU A 96 -6.88 -15.09 14.05
C LEU A 96 -6.52 -13.71 13.49
N VAL A 97 -5.75 -12.90 14.21
CA VAL A 97 -5.27 -11.59 13.73
C VAL A 97 -4.42 -11.75 12.49
N GLY A 98 -3.55 -12.77 12.41
CA GLY A 98 -2.76 -13.07 11.22
C GLY A 98 -3.58 -13.58 10.03
N SER A 99 -4.80 -14.07 10.26
CA SER A 99 -5.72 -14.56 9.21
C SER A 99 -6.64 -13.47 8.65
N ILE A 100 -6.59 -12.27 9.19
CA ILE A 100 -7.36 -11.11 8.72
C ILE A 100 -6.78 -10.64 7.38
N ASP A 101 -7.63 -10.38 6.40
CA ASP A 101 -7.21 -9.82 5.11
C ASP A 101 -6.93 -8.30 5.20
N ASP A 102 -6.41 -7.73 4.12
CA ASP A 102 -6.14 -6.27 4.03
C ASP A 102 -7.41 -5.41 4.15
N SER A 103 -8.59 -6.02 3.96
CA SER A 103 -9.90 -5.37 4.11
C SER A 103 -10.45 -5.47 5.53
N GLY A 104 -9.77 -6.19 6.41
CA GLY A 104 -10.16 -6.38 7.81
C GLY A 104 -11.12 -7.54 8.06
N TYR A 105 -11.35 -8.44 7.10
CA TYR A 105 -12.26 -9.58 7.20
C TYR A 105 -11.52 -10.90 7.38
N ILE A 106 -12.16 -11.85 8.05
CA ILE A 106 -11.76 -13.26 8.07
C ILE A 106 -12.68 -14.02 7.12
N ARG A 107 -12.17 -14.35 5.93
CA ARG A 107 -12.94 -15.02 4.87
C ARG A 107 -12.91 -16.53 4.95
N ARG A 108 -12.11 -17.08 5.85
CA ARG A 108 -11.94 -18.52 6.02
C ARG A 108 -12.97 -19.06 7.00
N ASP A 109 -13.40 -20.29 6.77
CA ASP A 109 -14.33 -20.97 7.69
C ASP A 109 -13.65 -21.32 9.02
N LEU A 110 -14.42 -21.34 10.10
CA LEU A 110 -13.90 -21.66 11.43
C LEU A 110 -13.26 -23.05 11.50
N THR A 111 -13.82 -24.00 10.75
CA THR A 111 -13.29 -25.36 10.63
C THR A 111 -11.87 -25.36 10.07
N ASP A 112 -11.66 -24.62 8.96
CA ASP A 112 -10.34 -24.48 8.33
C ASP A 112 -9.33 -23.81 9.26
N LEU A 113 -9.78 -22.82 10.04
CA LEU A 113 -8.94 -22.12 11.02
C LEU A 113 -8.52 -23.05 12.18
N VAL A 114 -9.40 -23.93 12.62
CA VAL A 114 -9.10 -24.95 13.63
C VAL A 114 -8.05 -25.94 13.12
N ASP A 115 -8.23 -26.43 11.91
CA ASP A 115 -7.28 -27.36 11.28
C ASP A 115 -5.90 -26.71 11.08
N ASP A 116 -5.87 -25.48 10.60
CA ASP A 116 -4.63 -24.73 10.43
C ASP A 116 -3.91 -24.45 11.77
N LEU A 117 -4.64 -24.15 12.85
CA LEU A 117 -4.09 -23.99 14.19
C LEU A 117 -3.41 -25.28 14.68
N ALA A 118 -4.07 -26.42 14.44
CA ALA A 118 -3.51 -27.72 14.80
C ALA A 118 -2.20 -28.01 14.01
N PHE A 119 -2.17 -27.65 12.73
CA PHE A 119 -1.01 -27.93 11.87
C PHE A 119 0.15 -26.96 12.07
N THR A 120 -0.15 -25.66 12.25
CA THR A 120 0.89 -24.62 12.28
C THR A 120 1.45 -24.37 13.67
N GLN A 121 0.58 -24.38 14.68
CA GLN A 121 0.94 -24.05 16.06
C GLN A 121 0.84 -25.24 17.02
N ASN A 122 0.41 -26.39 16.53
CA ASN A 122 0.19 -27.60 17.33
C ASN A 122 -0.81 -27.36 18.49
N VAL A 123 -1.76 -26.43 18.30
CA VAL A 123 -2.82 -26.09 19.24
C VAL A 123 -4.09 -26.82 18.83
N PHE A 124 -4.48 -27.81 19.62
CA PHE A 124 -5.72 -28.56 19.38
C PHE A 124 -6.88 -27.88 20.11
N THR A 125 -7.78 -27.29 19.34
CA THR A 125 -8.91 -26.52 19.85
C THR A 125 -10.22 -26.93 19.17
N THR A 126 -11.33 -26.38 19.61
CA THR A 126 -12.64 -26.58 19.00
C THR A 126 -13.14 -25.29 18.36
N GLU A 127 -14.01 -25.41 17.34
CA GLU A 127 -14.63 -24.25 16.67
C GLU A 127 -15.30 -23.29 17.68
N GLU A 128 -16.01 -23.85 18.68
CA GLU A 128 -16.66 -23.04 19.72
C GLU A 128 -15.66 -22.18 20.53
N LYS A 129 -14.45 -22.69 20.76
CA LYS A 129 -13.42 -21.97 21.51
C LYS A 129 -12.82 -20.85 20.64
N VAL A 130 -12.56 -21.15 19.37
CA VAL A 130 -12.09 -20.17 18.38
C VAL A 130 -13.12 -19.05 18.19
N GLU A 131 -14.40 -19.39 18.03
CA GLU A 131 -15.47 -18.41 17.90
C GLU A 131 -15.63 -17.54 19.15
N LYS A 132 -15.50 -18.11 20.34
CA LYS A 132 -15.52 -17.33 21.59
C LYS A 132 -14.38 -16.32 21.66
N ILE A 133 -13.18 -16.70 21.23
CA ILE A 133 -12.02 -15.80 21.22
C ILE A 133 -12.21 -14.73 20.14
N LEU A 134 -12.68 -15.11 18.95
CA LEU A 134 -13.00 -14.17 17.88
C LEU A 134 -13.95 -13.07 18.37
N VAL A 135 -15.06 -13.45 18.99
CA VAL A 135 -16.09 -12.50 19.44
C VAL A 135 -15.63 -11.68 20.66
N LYS A 136 -14.90 -12.29 21.62
CA LYS A 136 -14.51 -11.59 22.85
C LYS A 136 -13.27 -10.73 22.72
N VAL A 137 -12.35 -11.11 21.85
CA VAL A 137 -11.05 -10.46 21.73
C VAL A 137 -10.96 -9.72 20.41
N VAL A 138 -11.03 -10.42 19.27
CA VAL A 138 -10.78 -9.82 17.96
C VAL A 138 -11.81 -8.75 17.60
N HIS A 139 -13.09 -8.99 17.85
CA HIS A 139 -14.15 -7.99 17.57
C HIS A 139 -14.12 -6.76 18.48
N THR A 140 -13.29 -6.76 19.53
CA THR A 140 -13.11 -5.60 20.42
C THR A 140 -11.90 -4.74 20.04
N LEU A 141 -11.09 -5.20 19.09
CA LEU A 141 -9.94 -4.44 18.59
C LEU A 141 -10.37 -3.21 17.78
N ASP A 142 -9.48 -2.24 17.68
CA ASP A 142 -9.67 -1.05 16.86
C ASP A 142 -8.91 -1.21 15.52
N PRO A 143 -9.56 -0.99 14.38
CA PRO A 143 -10.87 -0.40 14.14
C PRO A 143 -12.05 -1.35 14.38
N VAL A 144 -13.16 -0.80 14.87
CA VAL A 144 -14.38 -1.57 15.17
C VAL A 144 -14.94 -2.26 13.94
N GLY A 145 -15.18 -3.57 14.03
CA GLY A 145 -15.66 -4.40 12.94
C GLY A 145 -14.58 -5.27 12.30
N VAL A 146 -13.36 -5.18 12.81
CA VAL A 146 -12.24 -6.03 12.41
C VAL A 146 -12.53 -7.50 12.78
N GLY A 147 -12.09 -8.42 11.92
CA GLY A 147 -12.29 -9.86 12.12
C GLY A 147 -13.72 -10.33 11.84
N ALA A 148 -14.57 -9.50 11.27
CA ALA A 148 -15.89 -9.94 10.82
C ALA A 148 -15.77 -10.91 9.63
N ARG A 149 -16.67 -11.89 9.54
CA ARG A 149 -16.74 -12.86 8.45
C ARG A 149 -17.46 -12.28 7.23
N ASP A 150 -18.50 -11.49 7.50
CA ASP A 150 -19.37 -10.88 6.51
C ASP A 150 -19.61 -9.39 6.78
N LEU A 151 -20.09 -8.68 5.76
CA LEU A 151 -20.50 -7.29 5.89
C LEU A 151 -21.60 -7.11 6.94
N LYS A 152 -22.55 -8.04 7.01
CA LYS A 152 -23.63 -8.08 8.00
C LYS A 152 -23.07 -8.08 9.41
N GLU A 153 -22.15 -9.01 9.69
CA GLU A 153 -21.49 -9.13 11.00
C GLU A 153 -20.70 -7.86 11.35
N CYS A 154 -19.93 -7.32 10.39
CA CYS A 154 -19.19 -6.08 10.56
C CYS A 154 -20.10 -4.91 10.97
N LEU A 155 -21.25 -4.73 10.30
CA LEU A 155 -22.20 -3.68 10.61
C LEU A 155 -22.84 -3.90 12.00
N ILE A 156 -23.14 -5.14 12.37
CA ILE A 156 -23.69 -5.48 13.69
C ILE A 156 -22.67 -5.16 14.79
N ILE A 157 -21.39 -5.49 14.60
CA ILE A 157 -20.31 -5.17 15.56
C ILE A 157 -20.19 -3.65 15.72
N GLN A 158 -20.16 -2.91 14.61
CA GLN A 158 -20.10 -1.44 14.65
C GLN A 158 -21.32 -0.82 15.33
N LEU A 159 -22.51 -1.37 15.12
CA LEU A 159 -23.71 -0.91 15.83
C LEU A 159 -23.64 -1.24 17.33
N LYS A 160 -23.14 -2.41 17.70
CA LYS A 160 -22.99 -2.81 19.10
C LYS A 160 -21.98 -1.94 19.87
N SER A 161 -20.98 -1.40 19.21
CA SER A 161 -20.00 -0.50 19.83
C SER A 161 -20.56 0.92 20.11
N LYS A 162 -21.63 1.33 19.43
CA LYS A 162 -22.26 2.63 19.64
C LYS A 162 -23.17 2.63 20.88
N THR A 163 -23.48 3.83 21.39
CA THR A 163 -24.40 4.00 22.52
C THR A 163 -25.75 3.33 22.27
N ALA A 164 -26.28 2.70 23.31
CA ALA A 164 -27.58 2.03 23.24
C ALA A 164 -28.71 3.05 23.01
N THR A 165 -29.40 2.92 21.91
CA THR A 165 -30.59 3.70 21.54
C THR A 165 -31.61 2.78 20.87
N ASP A 166 -32.90 3.11 20.98
CA ASP A 166 -33.98 2.33 20.33
C ASP A 166 -33.74 2.19 18.81
N ILE A 167 -33.17 3.21 18.18
CA ILE A 167 -32.81 3.22 16.75
C ILE A 167 -31.73 2.16 16.46
N ARG A 168 -30.72 2.03 17.36
CA ARG A 168 -29.67 1.02 17.19
C ARG A 168 -30.23 -0.40 17.25
N GLU A 169 -31.12 -0.65 18.22
CA GLU A 169 -31.75 -1.97 18.35
C GLU A 169 -32.62 -2.31 17.15
N LEU A 170 -33.36 -1.33 16.64
CA LEU A 170 -34.13 -1.49 15.41
C LEU A 170 -33.22 -1.78 14.22
N ALA A 171 -32.11 -1.08 14.08
CA ALA A 171 -31.14 -1.28 13.00
C ALA A 171 -30.50 -2.69 13.07
N ILE A 172 -30.12 -3.15 14.26
CA ILE A 172 -29.58 -4.52 14.45
C ILE A 172 -30.65 -5.55 14.03
N LYS A 173 -31.88 -5.38 14.47
CA LYS A 173 -32.98 -6.29 14.10
C LYS A 173 -33.25 -6.31 12.60
N MET A 174 -33.17 -5.16 11.93
CA MET A 174 -33.30 -5.10 10.47
C MET A 174 -32.15 -5.85 9.77
N LEU A 175 -30.91 -5.69 10.23
CA LEU A 175 -29.78 -6.42 9.67
C LEU A 175 -29.90 -7.94 9.90
N GLU A 176 -30.42 -8.37 11.04
CA GLU A 176 -30.60 -9.80 11.33
C GLU A 176 -31.70 -10.44 10.46
N THR A 177 -32.78 -9.69 10.15
CA THR A 177 -33.99 -10.24 9.52
C THR A 177 -34.14 -9.95 8.03
N ALA A 178 -33.58 -8.86 7.54
CA ALA A 178 -33.82 -8.32 6.18
C ALA A 178 -32.55 -8.06 5.38
N PHE A 179 -31.39 -8.48 5.86
CA PHE A 179 -30.14 -8.34 5.13
C PHE A 179 -29.85 -9.63 4.38
N ASP A 180 -30.14 -9.62 3.06
CA ASP A 180 -29.77 -10.66 2.08
C ASP A 180 -28.71 -10.14 1.13
#